data_6ba1b9c7cc113b72aeb32ee9a48d87bd
#
_entry.id   6ba1b9c7cc113b72aeb32ee9a48d87bd
#
_cell.length_a   1.000
_cell.length_b   1.000
_cell.length_c   1.000
_cell.angle_alpha   90.00
_cell.angle_beta   90.00
_cell.angle_gamma   90.00
#
_symmetry.space_group_name_H-M   'P 1'
#
loop_
_entity.id
_entity.type
_entity.pdbx_description
1 polymer ?
#
loop_
_entity_poly.entity_id
_entity_poly.type
_entity_poly.pdbx_seq_one_letter_code
_entity_poly.pdbx_strand_id
1 'polypeptide(L)'
;MDKVKIGVIGCGNISPIYLTNLTQVFKNVEVKYVADRIHERAVKRSEEYGPKAVSVAELLADPEIEIVLNITNPDQHTIVNRQILAAGKSAHSEKPFNGFLDDAKELIDIANSKGLRIGGAPDTFLGAGIQTCRKLIDDGYIGEPVAGNAFLLCHGHESWHPDPEFYYKKCAGPMFDMGPYYITALISLLGPVKRTVGFTKRTFPTRKITSAPKYGTIIDVEVPTHVAGTMEFANGATVQLTTSFDVWGAKSLPCIEIYGTEGTIVVPDPNGFGGPVYLKRFNTDFKEMPLTHCYSENSRGLAVADLASAIRHGRKHRANEQLCYHALEVMHSFEMSSDSGRVYELKSTCERPAPMKQVLEKGEID
;
A
#
# COMPACT_ATOMS: atom_id res chain seq x y z
N MET A 1 2.66 -17.45 22.27
CA MET A 1 1.88 -16.24 22.60
C MET A 1 0.45 -16.44 22.12
N ASP A 2 -0.52 -15.86 22.81
CA ASP A 2 -1.90 -15.94 22.39
C ASP A 2 -2.10 -15.19 21.08
N LYS A 3 -2.91 -15.76 20.19
CA LYS A 3 -3.27 -15.14 18.93
C LYS A 3 -4.00 -13.82 19.15
N VAL A 4 -3.72 -12.83 18.34
CA VAL A 4 -4.49 -11.58 18.32
C VAL A 4 -5.80 -11.81 17.59
N LYS A 5 -6.93 -11.48 18.24
CA LYS A 5 -8.27 -11.62 17.64
C LYS A 5 -8.58 -10.43 16.75
N ILE A 6 -8.98 -10.72 15.52
CA ILE A 6 -9.22 -9.76 14.46
C ILE A 6 -10.69 -9.78 14.03
N GLY A 7 -11.25 -8.58 13.83
CA GLY A 7 -12.46 -8.38 13.07
C GLY A 7 -12.17 -7.87 11.68
N VAL A 8 -12.93 -8.26 10.68
CA VAL A 8 -12.83 -7.77 9.30
C VAL A 8 -14.10 -7.05 8.91
N ILE A 9 -14.00 -5.79 8.48
CA ILE A 9 -15.11 -4.99 7.95
C ILE A 9 -14.89 -4.77 6.46
N GLY A 10 -15.82 -5.26 5.65
CA GLY A 10 -15.78 -5.29 4.19
C GLY A 10 -15.56 -6.70 3.66
N CYS A 11 -16.53 -7.21 2.91
CA CYS A 11 -16.53 -8.56 2.33
C CYS A 11 -16.61 -8.52 0.80
N GLY A 12 -15.96 -7.50 0.20
CA GLY A 12 -15.90 -7.27 -1.25
C GLY A 12 -14.88 -8.15 -1.97
N ASN A 13 -14.45 -7.69 -3.17
CA ASN A 13 -13.59 -8.44 -4.08
C ASN A 13 -12.20 -8.76 -3.52
N ILE A 14 -11.64 -7.90 -2.66
CA ILE A 14 -10.31 -8.11 -2.08
C ILE A 14 -10.34 -9.04 -0.85
N SER A 15 -11.50 -9.21 -0.21
CA SER A 15 -11.61 -9.98 1.04
C SER A 15 -11.15 -11.44 0.95
N PRO A 16 -11.31 -12.18 -0.17
CA PRO A 16 -10.86 -13.56 -0.27
C PRO A 16 -9.39 -13.76 0.06
N ILE A 17 -8.51 -12.94 -0.52
CA ILE A 17 -7.07 -13.11 -0.31
C ILE A 17 -6.65 -12.76 1.12
N TYR A 18 -7.23 -11.71 1.72
CA TYR A 18 -7.01 -11.38 3.12
C TYR A 18 -7.48 -12.51 4.04
N LEU A 19 -8.69 -13.01 3.82
CA LEU A 19 -9.26 -14.07 4.66
C LEU A 19 -8.47 -15.38 4.49
N THR A 20 -8.10 -15.77 3.26
CA THR A 20 -7.23 -16.93 3.04
C THR A 20 -5.95 -16.83 3.89
N ASN A 21 -5.25 -15.70 3.80
CA ASN A 21 -3.97 -15.55 4.48
C ASN A 21 -4.14 -15.46 6.01
N LEU A 22 -5.11 -14.68 6.49
CA LEU A 22 -5.33 -14.47 7.92
C LEU A 22 -5.89 -15.70 8.64
N THR A 23 -6.62 -16.58 7.94
CA THR A 23 -7.18 -17.80 8.55
C THR A 23 -6.31 -19.05 8.35
N GLN A 24 -5.52 -19.11 7.26
CA GLN A 24 -4.81 -20.32 6.86
C GLN A 24 -3.28 -20.21 6.88
N VAL A 25 -2.73 -18.99 6.79
CA VAL A 25 -1.28 -18.79 6.68
C VAL A 25 -0.68 -18.22 7.95
N PHE A 26 -1.15 -17.06 8.43
CA PHE A 26 -0.53 -16.38 9.57
C PHE A 26 -0.89 -17.04 10.89
N LYS A 27 0.16 -17.45 11.65
CA LYS A 27 0.02 -18.24 12.87
C LYS A 27 -0.34 -17.42 14.12
N ASN A 28 -0.09 -16.11 14.10
CA ASN A 28 -0.20 -15.19 15.25
C ASN A 28 -1.53 -14.43 15.34
N VAL A 29 -2.46 -14.69 14.43
CA VAL A 29 -3.77 -14.02 14.36
C VAL A 29 -4.91 -15.03 14.31
N GLU A 30 -6.09 -14.59 14.72
CA GLU A 30 -7.35 -15.32 14.62
C GLU A 30 -8.44 -14.37 14.15
N VAL A 31 -9.01 -14.64 12.97
CA VAL A 31 -10.16 -13.87 12.49
C VAL A 31 -11.42 -14.42 13.19
N LYS A 32 -11.96 -13.65 14.13
CA LYS A 32 -13.16 -14.03 14.87
C LYS A 32 -14.44 -13.70 14.12
N TYR A 33 -14.48 -12.50 13.53
CA TYR A 33 -15.67 -11.96 12.87
C TYR A 33 -15.36 -11.39 11.49
N VAL A 34 -16.38 -11.53 10.62
CA VAL A 34 -16.49 -10.78 9.36
C VAL A 34 -17.80 -10.00 9.35
N ALA A 35 -17.76 -8.76 8.87
CA ALA A 35 -18.92 -7.88 8.78
C ALA A 35 -18.93 -7.11 7.47
N ASP A 36 -20.10 -6.87 6.93
CA ASP A 36 -20.31 -6.03 5.74
C ASP A 36 -21.66 -5.30 5.89
N ARG A 37 -21.78 -4.12 5.27
CA ARG A 37 -23.06 -3.40 5.20
C ARG A 37 -24.14 -4.25 4.51
N ILE A 38 -23.73 -5.07 3.54
CA ILE A 38 -24.57 -6.08 2.88
C ILE A 38 -24.31 -7.42 3.60
N HIS A 39 -25.14 -7.76 4.57
CA HIS A 39 -24.92 -8.90 5.47
C HIS A 39 -24.69 -10.22 4.74
N GLU A 40 -25.36 -10.44 3.62
CA GLU A 40 -25.22 -11.64 2.78
C GLU A 40 -23.78 -11.84 2.29
N ARG A 41 -23.02 -10.75 2.07
CA ARG A 41 -21.60 -10.85 1.75
C ARG A 41 -20.77 -11.38 2.91
N ALA A 42 -21.08 -10.94 4.13
CA ALA A 42 -20.42 -11.46 5.33
C ALA A 42 -20.76 -12.94 5.57
N VAL A 43 -22.02 -13.34 5.39
CA VAL A 43 -22.45 -14.75 5.47
C VAL A 43 -21.67 -15.60 4.48
N LYS A 44 -21.57 -15.17 3.22
CA LYS A 44 -20.80 -15.88 2.20
C LYS A 44 -19.33 -16.08 2.62
N ARG A 45 -18.67 -15.05 3.15
CA ARG A 45 -17.28 -15.16 3.62
C ARG A 45 -17.16 -16.03 4.87
N SER A 46 -18.13 -16.00 5.75
CA SER A 46 -18.24 -16.89 6.91
C SER A 46 -18.26 -18.37 6.48
N GLU A 47 -19.08 -18.71 5.52
CA GLU A 47 -19.19 -20.08 4.95
C GLU A 47 -17.90 -20.53 4.27
N GLU A 48 -17.21 -19.62 3.55
CA GLU A 48 -15.99 -19.94 2.80
C GLU A 48 -14.74 -20.06 3.70
N TYR A 49 -14.64 -19.27 4.79
CA TYR A 49 -13.39 -19.10 5.55
C TYR A 49 -13.50 -19.41 7.04
N GLY A 50 -14.71 -19.58 7.59
CA GLY A 50 -14.96 -19.99 8.97
C GLY A 50 -15.23 -18.90 10.00
N PRO A 51 -14.75 -17.62 9.90
CA PRO A 51 -15.10 -16.58 10.85
C PRO A 51 -16.60 -16.31 10.88
N LYS A 52 -17.15 -16.02 12.08
CA LYS A 52 -18.59 -15.78 12.21
C LYS A 52 -19.02 -14.47 11.54
N ALA A 53 -20.10 -14.50 10.75
CA ALA A 53 -20.73 -13.31 10.21
C ALA A 53 -21.55 -12.60 11.29
N VAL A 54 -21.30 -11.31 11.48
CA VAL A 54 -21.98 -10.45 12.46
C VAL A 54 -22.23 -9.07 11.88
N SER A 55 -23.02 -8.24 12.56
CA SER A 55 -23.11 -6.81 12.23
C SER A 55 -21.82 -6.06 12.59
N VAL A 56 -21.58 -4.91 11.96
CA VAL A 56 -20.45 -4.03 12.32
C VAL A 56 -20.54 -3.62 13.79
N ALA A 57 -21.73 -3.35 14.30
CA ALA A 57 -21.95 -2.97 15.71
C ALA A 57 -21.56 -4.09 16.68
N GLU A 58 -21.95 -5.34 16.41
CA GLU A 58 -21.57 -6.50 17.22
C GLU A 58 -20.05 -6.74 17.18
N LEU A 59 -19.42 -6.63 16.02
CA LEU A 59 -17.96 -6.76 15.88
C LEU A 59 -17.24 -5.71 16.73
N LEU A 60 -17.66 -4.45 16.64
CA LEU A 60 -17.03 -3.35 17.37
C LEU A 60 -17.30 -3.40 18.88
N ALA A 61 -18.41 -3.96 19.31
CA ALA A 61 -18.76 -4.11 20.73
C ALA A 61 -18.01 -5.25 21.44
N ASP A 62 -17.45 -6.21 20.71
CA ASP A 62 -16.77 -7.36 21.31
C ASP A 62 -15.41 -6.96 21.92
N PRO A 63 -15.22 -7.08 23.24
CA PRO A 63 -13.96 -6.71 23.91
C PRO A 63 -12.77 -7.59 23.54
N GLU A 64 -12.99 -8.78 22.99
CA GLU A 64 -11.89 -9.66 22.60
C GLU A 64 -11.22 -9.24 21.28
N ILE A 65 -11.89 -8.43 20.45
CA ILE A 65 -11.30 -7.93 19.20
C ILE A 65 -10.29 -6.83 19.52
N GLU A 66 -9.04 -7.03 19.13
CA GLU A 66 -7.95 -6.10 19.36
C GLU A 66 -7.62 -5.26 18.10
N ILE A 67 -7.74 -5.88 16.92
CA ILE A 67 -7.48 -5.25 15.62
C ILE A 67 -8.72 -5.39 14.74
N VAL A 68 -9.04 -4.33 14.02
CA VAL A 68 -10.03 -4.41 12.94
C VAL A 68 -9.38 -4.07 11.62
N LEU A 69 -9.49 -5.00 10.67
CA LEU A 69 -9.10 -4.80 9.29
C LEU A 69 -10.26 -4.17 8.52
N ASN A 70 -10.03 -2.96 8.01
CA ASN A 70 -10.97 -2.21 7.19
C ASN A 70 -10.61 -2.37 5.71
N ILE A 71 -11.37 -3.19 4.99
CA ILE A 71 -11.26 -3.41 3.55
C ILE A 71 -12.54 -3.01 2.81
N THR A 72 -13.17 -1.95 3.28
CA THR A 72 -14.31 -1.31 2.62
C THR A 72 -13.87 -0.55 1.37
N ASN A 73 -14.79 0.14 0.72
CA ASN A 73 -14.43 1.03 -0.39
C ASN A 73 -13.65 2.25 0.11
N PRO A 74 -12.77 2.86 -0.73
CA PRO A 74 -11.92 3.98 -0.34
C PRO A 74 -12.67 5.17 0.28
N ASP A 75 -13.85 5.49 -0.20
CA ASP A 75 -14.73 6.56 0.32
C ASP A 75 -15.24 6.29 1.74
N GLN A 76 -15.17 5.04 2.21
CA GLN A 76 -15.61 4.63 3.56
C GLN A 76 -14.45 4.49 4.56
N HIS A 77 -13.19 4.51 4.10
CA HIS A 77 -12.04 4.24 4.97
C HIS A 77 -12.00 5.15 6.19
N THR A 78 -12.14 6.45 6.02
CA THR A 78 -12.13 7.44 7.13
C THR A 78 -13.25 7.17 8.14
N ILE A 79 -14.47 6.96 7.64
CA ILE A 79 -15.67 6.78 8.48
C ILE A 79 -15.52 5.52 9.32
N VAL A 80 -15.16 4.41 8.69
CA VAL A 80 -15.03 3.11 9.36
C VAL A 80 -13.84 3.11 10.31
N ASN A 81 -12.69 3.68 9.94
CA ASN A 81 -11.54 3.79 10.84
C ASN A 81 -11.86 4.62 12.08
N ARG A 82 -12.63 5.72 11.94
CA ARG A 82 -13.09 6.52 13.08
C ARG A 82 -13.98 5.69 14.03
N GLN A 83 -14.87 4.87 13.50
CA GLN A 83 -15.72 3.96 14.32
C GLN A 83 -14.87 2.91 15.04
N ILE A 84 -13.89 2.32 14.37
CA ILE A 84 -12.97 1.32 14.95
C ILE A 84 -12.21 1.93 16.13
N LEU A 85 -11.59 3.09 15.92
CA LEU A 85 -10.84 3.78 16.97
C LEU A 85 -11.73 4.28 18.11
N ALA A 86 -12.96 4.72 17.81
CA ALA A 86 -13.95 5.08 18.83
C ALA A 86 -14.29 3.90 19.73
N ALA A 87 -14.38 2.70 19.17
CA ALA A 87 -14.63 1.45 19.88
C ALA A 87 -13.41 0.91 20.67
N GLY A 88 -12.29 1.66 20.71
CA GLY A 88 -11.08 1.27 21.45
C GLY A 88 -10.28 0.14 20.79
N LYS A 89 -10.34 0.00 19.48
CA LYS A 89 -9.64 -1.03 18.73
C LYS A 89 -8.59 -0.43 17.79
N SER A 90 -7.46 -1.12 17.62
CA SER A 90 -6.48 -0.77 16.60
C SER A 90 -7.02 -1.04 15.20
N ALA A 91 -6.61 -0.24 14.22
CA ALA A 91 -7.10 -0.32 12.86
C ALA A 91 -5.99 -0.62 11.85
N HIS A 92 -6.28 -1.44 10.85
CA HIS A 92 -5.51 -1.54 9.63
C HIS A 92 -6.44 -1.33 8.43
N SER A 93 -6.12 -0.40 7.55
CA SER A 93 -6.99 -0.02 6.44
C SER A 93 -6.39 -0.40 5.09
N GLU A 94 -7.23 -0.77 4.14
CA GLU A 94 -6.81 -0.87 2.74
C GLU A 94 -6.35 0.50 2.19
N LYS A 95 -5.63 0.44 1.08
CA LYS A 95 -5.15 1.64 0.39
C LYS A 95 -6.29 2.31 -0.44
N PRO A 96 -6.19 3.61 -0.65
CA PRO A 96 -5.29 4.54 0.03
C PRO A 96 -5.64 4.61 1.52
N PHE A 97 -4.64 4.83 2.36
CA PHE A 97 -4.83 4.95 3.82
C PHE A 97 -5.93 5.95 4.16
N ASN A 98 -5.94 7.06 3.42
CA ASN A 98 -6.99 8.09 3.44
C ASN A 98 -7.01 8.83 2.10
N GLY A 99 -8.07 9.58 1.84
CA GLY A 99 -8.15 10.49 0.69
C GLY A 99 -7.58 11.88 0.97
N PHE A 100 -7.61 12.34 2.23
CA PHE A 100 -7.24 13.69 2.64
C PHE A 100 -6.28 13.68 3.82
N LEU A 101 -5.32 14.64 3.82
CA LEU A 101 -4.30 14.76 4.85
C LEU A 101 -4.89 15.10 6.22
N ASP A 102 -5.87 16.00 6.28
CA ASP A 102 -6.50 16.44 7.54
C ASP A 102 -7.26 15.29 8.20
N ASP A 103 -8.00 14.50 7.44
CA ASP A 103 -8.70 13.31 7.95
C ASP A 103 -7.70 12.25 8.45
N ALA A 104 -6.62 12.02 7.68
CA ALA A 104 -5.58 11.09 8.08
C ALA A 104 -4.92 11.52 9.40
N LYS A 105 -4.62 12.82 9.53
CA LYS A 105 -4.06 13.39 10.76
C LYS A 105 -5.00 13.23 11.94
N GLU A 106 -6.29 13.54 11.77
CA GLU A 106 -7.30 13.34 12.81
C GLU A 106 -7.34 11.89 13.31
N LEU A 107 -7.37 10.91 12.41
CA LEU A 107 -7.36 9.50 12.77
C LEU A 107 -6.12 9.08 13.56
N ILE A 108 -4.95 9.59 13.15
CA ILE A 108 -3.69 9.35 13.85
C ILE A 108 -3.72 9.96 15.27
N ASP A 109 -4.19 11.21 15.39
CA ASP A 109 -4.30 11.89 16.67
C ASP A 109 -5.28 11.15 17.62
N ILE A 110 -6.41 10.64 17.10
CA ILE A 110 -7.35 9.80 17.87
C ILE A 110 -6.66 8.51 18.34
N ALA A 111 -5.97 7.80 17.44
CA ALA A 111 -5.28 6.56 17.79
C ALA A 111 -4.24 6.78 18.88
N ASN A 112 -3.40 7.80 18.73
CA ASN A 112 -2.36 8.16 19.69
C ASN A 112 -2.94 8.54 21.05
N SER A 113 -4.01 9.34 21.10
CA SER A 113 -4.66 9.75 22.35
C SER A 113 -5.22 8.60 23.17
N LYS A 114 -5.54 7.47 22.50
CA LYS A 114 -6.09 6.26 23.12
C LYS A 114 -5.04 5.14 23.30
N GLY A 115 -3.78 5.36 22.93
CA GLY A 115 -2.75 4.33 22.94
C GLY A 115 -3.04 3.18 21.94
N LEU A 116 -3.84 3.44 20.90
CA LEU A 116 -4.17 2.51 19.85
C LEU A 116 -3.19 2.65 18.68
N ARG A 117 -3.18 1.67 17.80
CA ARG A 117 -2.38 1.68 16.58
C ARG A 117 -3.28 1.80 15.36
N ILE A 118 -2.83 2.57 14.39
CA ILE A 118 -3.44 2.63 13.08
C ILE A 118 -2.35 2.47 12.02
N GLY A 119 -2.65 1.73 10.96
CA GLY A 119 -1.76 1.56 9.81
C GLY A 119 -2.56 1.23 8.57
N GLY A 120 -1.88 0.98 7.48
CA GLY A 120 -2.57 0.72 6.22
C GLY A 120 -1.73 -0.02 5.19
N ALA A 121 -2.44 -0.57 4.23
CA ALA A 121 -1.85 -1.11 3.01
C ALA A 121 -1.22 0.02 2.16
N PRO A 122 -0.30 -0.34 1.27
CA PRO A 122 0.05 -1.69 0.86
C PRO A 122 1.04 -2.35 1.81
N ASP A 123 0.96 -3.66 1.92
CA ASP A 123 1.89 -4.49 2.67
C ASP A 123 2.89 -5.26 1.78
N THR A 124 2.83 -5.03 0.48
CA THR A 124 3.69 -5.66 -0.53
C THR A 124 5.16 -5.35 -0.34
N PHE A 125 5.51 -4.20 0.25
CA PHE A 125 6.90 -3.85 0.56
C PHE A 125 7.54 -4.79 1.61
N LEU A 126 6.75 -5.56 2.35
CA LEU A 126 7.19 -6.60 3.28
C LEU A 126 7.45 -7.94 2.57
N GLY A 127 7.05 -8.07 1.30
CA GLY A 127 7.23 -9.26 0.50
C GLY A 127 8.70 -9.53 0.14
N ALA A 128 8.98 -10.78 -0.19
CA ALA A 128 10.32 -11.28 -0.48
C ALA A 128 11.08 -10.45 -1.53
N GLY A 129 10.40 -9.98 -2.57
CA GLY A 129 11.05 -9.20 -3.64
C GLY A 129 11.62 -7.88 -3.15
N ILE A 130 10.78 -7.03 -2.54
CA ILE A 130 11.22 -5.73 -2.01
C ILE A 130 12.20 -5.90 -0.85
N GLN A 131 12.00 -6.89 0.03
CA GLN A 131 12.91 -7.17 1.13
C GLN A 131 14.27 -7.69 0.65
N THR A 132 14.32 -8.43 -0.45
CA THR A 132 15.59 -8.81 -1.10
C THR A 132 16.31 -7.57 -1.66
N CYS A 133 15.59 -6.67 -2.35
CA CYS A 133 16.16 -5.38 -2.80
C CYS A 133 16.67 -4.56 -1.61
N ARG A 134 15.88 -4.49 -0.53
CA ARG A 134 16.26 -3.82 0.71
C ARG A 134 17.55 -4.36 1.28
N LYS A 135 17.69 -5.69 1.39
CA LYS A 135 18.91 -6.34 1.85
C LYS A 135 20.12 -6.02 0.97
N LEU A 136 19.96 -6.08 -0.35
CA LEU A 136 21.06 -5.77 -1.28
C LEU A 136 21.54 -4.32 -1.13
N ILE A 137 20.64 -3.38 -0.86
CA ILE A 137 21.00 -1.97 -0.60
C ILE A 137 21.71 -1.86 0.75
N ASP A 138 21.14 -2.44 1.82
CA ASP A 138 21.68 -2.35 3.19
C ASP A 138 23.05 -3.06 3.32
N ASP A 139 23.28 -4.12 2.56
CA ASP A 139 24.57 -4.82 2.46
C ASP A 139 25.60 -4.12 1.55
N GLY A 140 25.25 -2.97 0.94
CA GLY A 140 26.13 -2.16 0.12
C GLY A 140 26.40 -2.70 -1.30
N TYR A 141 25.57 -3.61 -1.82
CA TYR A 141 25.80 -4.20 -3.15
C TYR A 141 25.76 -3.19 -4.30
N ILE A 142 25.12 -2.05 -4.12
CA ILE A 142 25.10 -0.97 -5.12
C ILE A 142 25.87 0.28 -4.67
N GLY A 143 26.56 0.22 -3.52
CA GLY A 143 27.14 1.42 -2.90
C GLY A 143 26.03 2.36 -2.39
N GLU A 144 26.29 3.68 -2.43
CA GLU A 144 25.30 4.68 -2.02
C GLU A 144 24.24 4.87 -3.12
N PRO A 145 22.94 4.79 -2.83
CA PRO A 145 21.89 5.13 -3.78
C PRO A 145 22.00 6.60 -4.25
N VAL A 146 21.98 6.81 -5.56
CA VAL A 146 22.14 8.14 -6.19
C VAL A 146 20.83 8.58 -6.84
N ALA A 147 20.19 7.69 -7.61
CA ALA A 147 19.03 8.02 -8.41
C ALA A 147 18.14 6.77 -8.65
N GLY A 148 16.98 6.99 -9.25
CA GLY A 148 16.11 5.92 -9.71
C GLY A 148 15.01 6.40 -10.63
N ASN A 149 14.30 5.44 -11.21
CA ASN A 149 13.11 5.65 -12.02
C ASN A 149 11.99 4.71 -11.55
N ALA A 150 10.75 5.19 -11.63
CA ALA A 150 9.57 4.43 -11.27
C ALA A 150 8.42 4.73 -12.25
N PHE A 151 7.82 3.70 -12.84
CA PHE A 151 6.84 3.87 -13.90
C PHE A 151 5.62 2.96 -13.69
N LEU A 152 4.44 3.59 -13.56
CA LEU A 152 3.14 2.96 -13.76
C LEU A 152 2.50 3.55 -15.02
N LEU A 153 2.45 2.80 -16.09
CA LEU A 153 1.97 3.26 -17.37
C LEU A 153 0.93 2.29 -17.93
N CYS A 154 -0.33 2.70 -17.94
CA CYS A 154 -1.44 1.93 -18.52
C CYS A 154 -2.50 2.87 -19.12
N HIS A 155 -3.49 2.30 -19.78
CA HIS A 155 -4.58 3.10 -20.40
C HIS A 155 -5.88 3.06 -19.58
N GLY A 156 -5.77 3.05 -18.25
CA GLY A 156 -6.93 3.03 -17.35
C GLY A 156 -7.58 1.67 -17.19
N HIS A 157 -8.74 1.65 -16.56
CA HIS A 157 -9.42 0.42 -16.12
C HIS A 157 -10.77 0.19 -16.79
N GLU A 158 -11.23 1.12 -17.62
CA GLU A 158 -12.54 1.08 -18.28
C GLU A 158 -12.71 -0.03 -19.30
N SER A 159 -11.63 -0.70 -19.70
CA SER A 159 -11.68 -1.81 -20.67
C SER A 159 -11.89 -3.19 -20.03
N TRP A 160 -11.64 -3.31 -18.73
CA TRP A 160 -11.68 -4.62 -18.06
C TRP A 160 -12.44 -4.63 -16.72
N HIS A 161 -12.46 -3.50 -15.99
CA HIS A 161 -13.12 -3.44 -14.69
C HIS A 161 -14.64 -3.30 -14.88
N PRO A 162 -15.48 -4.07 -14.15
CA PRO A 162 -16.95 -4.02 -14.32
C PRO A 162 -17.58 -2.72 -13.79
N ASP A 163 -16.88 -2.01 -12.91
CA ASP A 163 -17.36 -0.79 -12.25
C ASP A 163 -16.20 0.23 -12.09
N PRO A 164 -15.71 0.83 -13.21
CA PRO A 164 -14.44 1.58 -13.19
C PRO A 164 -14.58 3.05 -12.77
N GLU A 165 -15.80 3.58 -12.54
CA GLU A 165 -16.06 5.01 -12.32
C GLU A 165 -15.26 5.58 -11.14
N PHE A 166 -15.10 4.82 -10.04
CA PHE A 166 -14.43 5.30 -8.85
C PHE A 166 -12.94 5.62 -9.05
N TYR A 167 -12.29 5.01 -10.05
CA TYR A 167 -10.89 5.31 -10.38
C TYR A 167 -10.67 6.74 -10.92
N TYR A 168 -11.74 7.43 -11.30
CA TYR A 168 -11.71 8.77 -11.91
C TYR A 168 -12.32 9.85 -11.02
N LYS A 169 -12.71 9.49 -9.79
CA LYS A 169 -13.29 10.41 -8.79
C LYS A 169 -12.22 10.97 -7.85
N LYS A 170 -12.58 11.98 -7.04
CA LYS A 170 -11.65 12.58 -6.05
C LYS A 170 -10.92 11.54 -5.22
N CYS A 171 -9.66 11.78 -4.93
CA CYS A 171 -8.76 10.87 -4.21
C CYS A 171 -8.55 9.52 -4.91
N ALA A 172 -8.67 9.49 -6.23
CA ALA A 172 -8.38 8.36 -7.08
C ALA A 172 -7.35 8.75 -8.18
N GLY A 173 -7.49 8.18 -9.38
CA GLY A 173 -6.49 8.32 -10.44
C GLY A 173 -5.26 7.44 -10.23
N PRO A 174 -4.31 7.46 -11.17
CA PRO A 174 -3.15 6.56 -11.13
C PRO A 174 -2.27 6.76 -9.90
N MET A 175 -2.21 8.00 -9.35
CA MET A 175 -1.41 8.30 -8.18
C MET A 175 -2.00 7.69 -6.91
N PHE A 176 -3.30 7.76 -6.67
CA PHE A 176 -3.93 7.23 -5.46
C PHE A 176 -4.30 5.75 -5.56
N ASP A 177 -4.45 5.23 -6.77
CA ASP A 177 -4.66 3.79 -6.97
C ASP A 177 -3.36 2.99 -6.81
N MET A 178 -2.31 3.39 -7.50
CA MET A 178 -1.06 2.63 -7.57
C MET A 178 0.14 3.33 -6.91
N GLY A 179 0.12 4.65 -6.78
CA GLY A 179 1.15 5.40 -6.10
C GLY A 179 1.51 4.89 -4.71
N PRO A 180 0.53 4.43 -3.87
CA PRO A 180 0.84 3.83 -2.58
C PRO A 180 1.87 2.71 -2.65
N TYR A 181 1.78 1.81 -3.63
CA TYR A 181 2.72 0.69 -3.82
C TYR A 181 4.13 1.18 -4.14
N TYR A 182 4.25 2.09 -5.11
CA TYR A 182 5.53 2.63 -5.57
C TYR A 182 6.22 3.46 -4.50
N ILE A 183 5.48 4.40 -3.89
CA ILE A 183 6.01 5.31 -2.88
C ILE A 183 6.42 4.56 -1.61
N THR A 184 5.58 3.62 -1.14
CA THR A 184 5.89 2.82 0.05
C THR A 184 7.11 1.91 -0.18
N ALA A 185 7.22 1.28 -1.35
CA ALA A 185 8.40 0.50 -1.72
C ALA A 185 9.66 1.38 -1.74
N LEU A 186 9.61 2.55 -2.39
CA LEU A 186 10.74 3.48 -2.46
C LEU A 186 11.13 4.01 -1.07
N ILE A 187 10.18 4.36 -0.20
CA ILE A 187 10.46 4.76 1.18
C ILE A 187 11.11 3.59 1.95
N SER A 188 10.63 2.37 1.78
CA SER A 188 11.24 1.18 2.38
C SER A 188 12.68 0.95 1.92
N LEU A 189 13.00 1.29 0.67
CA LEU A 189 14.33 1.10 0.09
C LEU A 189 15.29 2.27 0.37
N LEU A 190 14.81 3.52 0.31
CA LEU A 190 15.65 4.73 0.31
C LEU A 190 15.46 5.63 1.53
N GLY A 191 14.40 5.43 2.32
CA GLY A 191 14.02 6.31 3.43
C GLY A 191 12.98 7.36 3.03
N PRO A 192 12.72 8.37 3.89
CA PRO A 192 11.66 9.34 3.63
C PRO A 192 12.00 10.32 2.50
N VAL A 193 10.96 10.79 1.83
CA VAL A 193 11.04 11.84 0.82
C VAL A 193 11.13 13.19 1.51
N LYS A 194 12.04 14.06 1.03
CA LYS A 194 12.25 15.40 1.55
C LYS A 194 11.45 16.45 0.79
N ARG A 195 11.45 16.37 -0.53
CA ARG A 195 10.73 17.31 -1.40
C ARG A 195 10.40 16.69 -2.75
N THR A 196 9.41 17.28 -3.41
CA THR A 196 8.95 16.84 -4.73
C THR A 196 8.82 18.01 -5.70
N VAL A 197 8.92 17.71 -6.98
CA VAL A 197 8.51 18.60 -8.07
C VAL A 197 7.77 17.76 -9.09
N GLY A 198 6.66 18.28 -9.63
CA GLY A 198 5.90 17.50 -10.61
C GLY A 198 4.95 18.32 -11.45
N PHE A 199 4.42 17.63 -12.44
CA PHE A 199 3.38 18.12 -13.35
C PHE A 199 2.24 17.11 -13.36
N THR A 200 1.03 17.61 -13.32
CA THR A 200 -0.19 16.79 -13.41
C THR A 200 -1.03 17.21 -14.60
N LYS A 201 -1.73 16.25 -15.18
CA LYS A 201 -2.63 16.51 -16.30
C LYS A 201 -3.83 15.57 -16.28
N ARG A 202 -4.99 16.12 -16.59
CA ARG A 202 -6.18 15.36 -16.97
C ARG A 202 -6.27 15.40 -18.50
N THR A 203 -5.79 14.35 -19.18
CA THR A 203 -5.71 14.33 -20.64
C THR A 203 -7.09 14.24 -21.28
N PHE A 204 -7.97 13.40 -20.71
CA PHE A 204 -9.32 13.20 -21.24
C PHE A 204 -10.34 13.67 -20.18
N PRO A 205 -11.22 14.63 -20.51
CA PRO A 205 -12.26 15.09 -19.58
C PRO A 205 -13.29 14.00 -19.30
N THR A 206 -13.47 13.06 -20.23
CA THR A 206 -14.38 11.92 -20.08
C THR A 206 -13.70 10.64 -20.56
N ARG A 207 -14.14 9.50 -20.03
CA ARG A 207 -13.76 8.16 -20.47
C ARG A 207 -15.00 7.32 -20.78
N LYS A 208 -14.91 6.43 -21.78
CA LYS A 208 -16.00 5.52 -22.13
C LYS A 208 -15.68 4.11 -21.59
N ILE A 209 -16.61 3.54 -20.82
CA ILE A 209 -16.52 2.16 -20.37
C ILE A 209 -16.70 1.23 -21.56
N THR A 210 -15.74 0.33 -21.74
CA THR A 210 -15.76 -0.71 -22.79
C THR A 210 -15.86 -2.11 -22.23
N SER A 211 -15.89 -2.27 -20.88
CA SER A 211 -16.15 -3.53 -20.17
C SER A 211 -17.64 -3.72 -19.89
N ALA A 212 -18.06 -4.99 -19.76
CA ALA A 212 -19.39 -5.34 -19.26
C ALA A 212 -19.44 -5.23 -17.72
N PRO A 213 -20.58 -4.96 -17.10
CA PRO A 213 -21.90 -4.77 -17.71
C PRO A 213 -22.21 -3.35 -18.19
N LYS A 214 -21.34 -2.36 -17.94
CA LYS A 214 -21.57 -0.93 -18.14
C LYS A 214 -21.09 -0.40 -19.51
N TYR A 215 -20.93 -1.27 -20.49
CA TYR A 215 -20.43 -0.90 -21.82
C TYR A 215 -21.17 0.32 -22.39
N GLY A 216 -20.42 1.31 -22.84
CA GLY A 216 -20.96 2.53 -23.46
C GLY A 216 -21.20 3.69 -22.49
N THR A 217 -21.19 3.45 -21.18
CA THR A 217 -21.33 4.50 -20.17
C THR A 217 -20.15 5.47 -20.25
N ILE A 218 -20.43 6.77 -20.12
CA ILE A 218 -19.42 7.82 -20.08
C ILE A 218 -19.11 8.16 -18.62
N ILE A 219 -17.84 8.22 -18.30
CA ILE A 219 -17.31 8.60 -16.97
C ILE A 219 -16.77 10.03 -17.07
N ASP A 220 -17.22 10.92 -16.19
CA ASP A 220 -16.58 12.22 -15.99
C ASP A 220 -15.32 12.05 -15.15
N VAL A 221 -14.18 12.51 -15.68
CA VAL A 221 -12.87 12.43 -15.02
C VAL A 221 -12.67 13.67 -14.16
N GLU A 222 -12.53 13.47 -12.84
CA GLU A 222 -12.44 14.56 -11.86
C GLU A 222 -11.01 14.82 -11.37
N VAL A 223 -10.07 13.91 -11.68
CA VAL A 223 -8.71 13.91 -11.13
C VAL A 223 -7.65 13.90 -12.24
N PRO A 224 -6.40 14.26 -11.94
CA PRO A 224 -5.28 14.04 -12.85
C PRO A 224 -5.14 12.56 -13.21
N THR A 225 -5.04 12.28 -14.50
CA THR A 225 -4.84 10.93 -15.04
C THR A 225 -3.41 10.67 -15.52
N HIS A 226 -2.58 11.72 -15.50
CA HIS A 226 -1.15 11.66 -15.74
C HIS A 226 -0.42 12.52 -14.71
N VAL A 227 0.52 11.93 -13.98
CA VAL A 227 1.37 12.59 -12.98
C VAL A 227 2.81 12.20 -13.26
N ALA A 228 3.69 13.17 -13.45
CA ALA A 228 5.11 12.95 -13.67
C ALA A 228 5.92 13.94 -12.85
N GLY A 229 6.98 13.47 -12.19
CA GLY A 229 7.83 14.34 -11.41
C GLY A 229 9.00 13.63 -10.74
N THR A 230 9.69 14.34 -9.87
CA THR A 230 10.88 13.86 -9.16
C THR A 230 10.70 14.02 -7.66
N MET A 231 11.11 13.01 -6.91
CA MET A 231 11.24 13.00 -5.46
C MET A 231 12.73 13.08 -5.08
N GLU A 232 13.09 13.96 -4.16
CA GLU A 232 14.38 13.94 -3.47
C GLU A 232 14.18 13.28 -2.10
N PHE A 233 14.95 12.25 -1.82
CA PHE A 233 14.96 11.53 -0.56
C PHE A 233 15.88 12.18 0.47
N ALA A 234 15.69 11.91 1.75
CA ALA A 234 16.51 12.47 2.82
C ALA A 234 17.98 12.07 2.73
N ASN A 235 18.30 10.92 2.11
CA ASN A 235 19.67 10.46 1.83
C ASN A 235 20.32 11.14 0.61
N GLY A 236 19.61 12.04 -0.08
CA GLY A 236 20.07 12.76 -1.26
C GLY A 236 19.78 12.07 -2.60
N ALA A 237 19.31 10.84 -2.61
CA ALA A 237 18.92 10.16 -3.84
C ALA A 237 17.71 10.85 -4.50
N THR A 238 17.66 10.88 -5.83
CA THR A 238 16.54 11.44 -6.59
C THR A 238 15.86 10.38 -7.44
N VAL A 239 14.55 10.25 -7.32
CA VAL A 239 13.77 9.26 -8.09
C VAL A 239 12.71 9.95 -8.93
N GLN A 240 12.73 9.69 -10.23
CA GLN A 240 11.66 10.09 -11.14
C GLN A 240 10.49 9.13 -11.01
N LEU A 241 9.27 9.64 -10.79
CA LEU A 241 8.04 8.88 -10.76
C LEU A 241 7.09 9.35 -11.86
N THR A 242 6.56 8.41 -12.63
CA THR A 242 5.44 8.68 -13.54
C THR A 242 4.33 7.66 -13.27
N THR A 243 3.13 8.16 -12.96
CA THR A 243 1.91 7.35 -12.89
C THR A 243 0.91 7.86 -13.91
N SER A 244 0.39 6.97 -14.76
CA SER A 244 -0.49 7.40 -15.86
C SER A 244 -1.53 6.34 -16.23
N PHE A 245 -2.77 6.79 -16.41
CA PHE A 245 -3.85 6.05 -17.06
C PHE A 245 -4.05 6.47 -18.53
N ASP A 246 -3.14 7.30 -19.08
CA ASP A 246 -3.28 7.87 -20.42
C ASP A 246 -2.31 7.25 -21.45
N VAL A 247 -1.51 6.26 -21.02
CA VAL A 247 -0.46 5.64 -21.85
C VAL A 247 -0.88 4.24 -22.27
N TRP A 248 -0.84 3.97 -23.59
CA TRP A 248 -1.21 2.66 -24.14
C TRP A 248 -0.22 1.53 -23.77
N GLY A 249 0.93 1.87 -23.25
CA GLY A 249 1.96 0.95 -22.82
C GLY A 249 3.34 1.54 -23.00
N ALA A 250 4.34 0.89 -22.41
CA ALA A 250 5.74 1.24 -22.58
C ALA A 250 6.55 -0.01 -22.96
N LYS A 251 7.55 0.15 -23.83
CA LYS A 251 8.42 -0.95 -24.19
C LYS A 251 9.61 -0.98 -23.25
N SER A 252 9.76 -2.12 -22.55
CA SER A 252 11.00 -2.44 -21.80
C SER A 252 11.35 -1.46 -20.66
N LEU A 253 10.37 -0.79 -20.04
CA LEU A 253 10.61 -0.02 -18.82
C LEU A 253 10.36 -0.91 -17.59
N PRO A 254 11.30 -1.00 -16.64
CA PRO A 254 11.07 -1.64 -15.36
C PRO A 254 10.05 -0.84 -14.52
N CYS A 255 9.34 -1.51 -13.62
CA CYS A 255 8.46 -0.81 -12.70
C CYS A 255 9.24 0.17 -11.82
N ILE A 256 10.38 -0.28 -11.26
CA ILE A 256 11.31 0.55 -10.48
C ILE A 256 12.75 0.10 -10.79
N GLU A 257 13.65 1.07 -10.94
CA GLU A 257 15.07 0.85 -11.05
C GLU A 257 15.81 1.84 -10.15
N ILE A 258 16.78 1.34 -9.36
CA ILE A 258 17.58 2.15 -8.43
C ILE A 258 19.03 2.06 -8.83
N TYR A 259 19.67 3.22 -8.97
CA TYR A 259 21.07 3.40 -9.35
C TYR A 259 21.88 3.81 -8.13
N GLY A 260 22.92 3.08 -7.85
CA GLY A 260 23.90 3.40 -6.82
C GLY A 260 25.27 3.67 -7.41
N THR A 261 26.23 4.06 -6.57
CA THR A 261 27.59 4.37 -6.97
C THR A 261 28.37 3.16 -7.49
N GLU A 262 27.95 1.93 -7.14
CA GLU A 262 28.65 0.67 -7.48
C GLU A 262 27.77 -0.33 -8.24
N GLY A 263 26.48 -0.05 -8.42
CA GLY A 263 25.59 -0.98 -9.10
C GLY A 263 24.19 -0.45 -9.31
N THR A 264 23.36 -1.27 -9.96
CA THR A 264 21.96 -0.99 -10.26
C THR A 264 21.10 -2.17 -9.83
N ILE A 265 19.96 -1.91 -9.21
CA ILE A 265 18.93 -2.90 -8.87
C ILE A 265 17.69 -2.62 -9.72
N VAL A 266 17.19 -3.67 -10.42
CA VAL A 266 15.83 -3.68 -10.95
C VAL A 266 14.93 -4.29 -9.89
N VAL A 267 14.01 -3.47 -9.39
CA VAL A 267 13.05 -3.83 -8.35
C VAL A 267 11.82 -4.46 -9.02
N PRO A 268 11.26 -5.56 -8.50
CA PRO A 268 10.06 -6.18 -9.06
C PRO A 268 8.85 -5.26 -8.94
N ASP A 269 7.73 -5.67 -9.55
CA ASP A 269 6.46 -4.95 -9.44
C ASP A 269 6.10 -4.73 -7.96
N PRO A 270 6.00 -3.47 -7.51
CA PRO A 270 5.71 -3.17 -6.11
C PRO A 270 4.29 -3.55 -5.67
N ASN A 271 3.39 -3.88 -6.59
CA ASN A 271 2.08 -4.47 -6.29
C ASN A 271 2.16 -5.99 -6.03
N GLY A 272 3.33 -6.60 -6.26
CA GLY A 272 3.63 -7.99 -5.98
C GLY A 272 4.39 -8.19 -4.66
N PHE A 273 4.54 -9.45 -4.25
CA PHE A 273 5.34 -9.85 -3.09
C PHE A 273 6.64 -10.54 -3.50
N GLY A 274 6.71 -11.08 -4.71
CA GLY A 274 7.83 -11.86 -5.22
C GLY A 274 8.82 -11.07 -6.07
N GLY A 275 9.62 -11.82 -6.84
CA GLY A 275 10.57 -11.29 -7.80
C GLY A 275 10.03 -11.21 -9.23
N PRO A 276 10.94 -11.14 -10.20
CA PRO A 276 12.39 -11.26 -10.07
C PRO A 276 13.09 -9.97 -9.62
N VAL A 277 14.21 -10.12 -8.92
CA VAL A 277 15.13 -9.03 -8.55
C VAL A 277 16.39 -9.16 -9.40
N TYR A 278 16.80 -8.09 -10.08
CA TYR A 278 18.06 -8.13 -10.84
C TYR A 278 19.07 -7.13 -10.28
N LEU A 279 20.33 -7.56 -10.24
CA LEU A 279 21.47 -6.75 -9.81
C LEU A 279 22.51 -6.69 -10.93
N LYS A 280 22.99 -5.48 -11.22
CA LYS A 280 24.16 -5.24 -12.05
C LYS A 280 25.23 -4.54 -11.25
N ARG A 281 26.47 -5.01 -11.33
CA ARG A 281 27.66 -4.36 -10.76
C ARG A 281 28.68 -4.08 -11.88
N PHE A 282 29.74 -3.38 -11.52
CA PHE A 282 30.82 -3.07 -12.45
C PHE A 282 31.31 -4.31 -13.23
N ASN A 283 31.43 -4.19 -14.54
CA ASN A 283 31.86 -5.26 -15.48
C ASN A 283 31.04 -6.56 -15.45
N THR A 284 29.77 -6.51 -14.99
CA THR A 284 28.86 -7.66 -15.08
C THR A 284 27.59 -7.30 -15.85
N ASP A 285 26.92 -8.31 -16.39
CA ASP A 285 25.54 -8.17 -16.85
C ASP A 285 24.56 -8.19 -15.69
N PHE A 286 23.30 -7.83 -15.93
CA PHE A 286 22.23 -8.04 -14.95
C PHE A 286 22.09 -9.54 -14.62
N LYS A 287 22.09 -9.86 -13.34
CA LYS A 287 21.89 -11.21 -12.83
C LYS A 287 20.65 -11.23 -11.95
N GLU A 288 19.83 -12.25 -12.12
CA GLU A 288 18.73 -12.50 -11.21
C GLU A 288 19.29 -12.95 -9.85
N MET A 289 18.79 -12.33 -8.79
CA MET A 289 19.18 -12.61 -7.42
C MET A 289 18.16 -13.54 -6.78
N PRO A 290 18.60 -14.56 -6.03
CA PRO A 290 17.69 -15.39 -5.25
C PRO A 290 16.94 -14.55 -4.21
N LEU A 291 15.66 -14.83 -4.03
CA LEU A 291 14.89 -14.20 -2.97
C LEU A 291 15.41 -14.65 -1.59
N THR A 292 15.66 -13.70 -0.69
CA THR A 292 16.29 -13.92 0.61
C THR A 292 15.29 -13.98 1.76
N HIS A 293 14.02 -13.71 1.49
CA HIS A 293 12.94 -13.66 2.48
C HIS A 293 11.79 -14.58 2.06
N CYS A 294 10.94 -14.97 3.01
CA CYS A 294 9.67 -15.63 2.71
C CYS A 294 8.61 -14.62 2.22
N TYR A 295 7.42 -15.07 1.94
CA TYR A 295 6.31 -14.25 1.43
C TYR A 295 6.52 -13.74 0.00
N SER A 296 6.82 -14.66 -0.92
CA SER A 296 6.94 -14.37 -2.36
C SER A 296 5.62 -14.49 -3.14
N GLU A 297 4.61 -15.11 -2.55
CA GLU A 297 3.27 -15.23 -3.10
C GLU A 297 2.39 -14.07 -2.64
N ASN A 298 1.15 -13.98 -3.11
CA ASN A 298 0.20 -12.96 -2.66
C ASN A 298 -0.11 -13.10 -1.16
N SER A 299 0.63 -12.38 -0.34
CA SER A 299 0.62 -12.47 1.13
C SER A 299 -0.13 -11.30 1.79
N ARG A 300 -1.11 -10.71 1.11
CA ARG A 300 -1.94 -9.62 1.67
C ARG A 300 -2.52 -10.01 3.02
N GLY A 301 -2.43 -9.10 3.99
CA GLY A 301 -2.65 -9.35 5.42
C GLY A 301 -1.34 -9.48 6.20
N LEU A 302 -0.18 -9.49 5.52
CA LEU A 302 1.14 -9.56 6.16
C LEU A 302 1.36 -8.38 7.13
N ALA A 303 0.93 -7.15 6.76
CA ALA A 303 1.01 -6.01 7.66
C ALA A 303 0.03 -6.11 8.85
N VAL A 304 -1.11 -6.77 8.70
CA VAL A 304 -2.01 -7.06 9.83
C VAL A 304 -1.36 -8.03 10.80
N ALA A 305 -0.71 -9.07 10.29
CA ALA A 305 0.05 -10.02 11.10
C ALA A 305 1.27 -9.35 11.74
N ASP A 306 1.95 -8.42 11.06
CA ASP A 306 3.03 -7.59 11.63
C ASP A 306 2.50 -6.66 12.73
N LEU A 307 1.34 -6.02 12.55
CA LEU A 307 0.70 -5.21 13.58
C LEU A 307 0.36 -6.05 14.82
N ALA A 308 -0.15 -7.26 14.63
CA ALA A 308 -0.44 -8.19 15.71
C ALA A 308 0.83 -8.60 16.48
N SER A 309 1.91 -8.94 15.76
CA SER A 309 3.21 -9.21 16.36
C SER A 309 3.73 -7.99 17.12
N ALA A 310 3.64 -6.82 16.52
CA ALA A 310 4.09 -5.56 17.11
C ALA A 310 3.36 -5.20 18.42
N ILE A 311 2.06 -5.50 18.52
CA ILE A 311 1.28 -5.33 19.77
C ILE A 311 1.81 -6.27 20.86
N ARG A 312 2.05 -7.55 20.54
CA ARG A 312 2.54 -8.53 21.53
C ARG A 312 3.97 -8.26 22.02
N HIS A 313 4.83 -7.71 21.16
CA HIS A 313 6.24 -7.46 21.48
C HIS A 313 6.56 -6.02 21.87
N GLY A 314 5.58 -5.11 21.89
CA GLY A 314 5.78 -3.71 22.24
C GLY A 314 6.65 -2.92 21.25
N ARG A 315 6.80 -3.38 19.99
CA ARG A 315 7.57 -2.70 18.94
C ARG A 315 6.67 -1.86 18.02
N LYS A 316 7.25 -0.98 17.22
CA LYS A 316 6.54 -0.34 16.11
C LYS A 316 6.17 -1.39 15.05
N HIS A 317 4.99 -1.31 14.46
CA HIS A 317 4.65 -2.08 13.28
C HIS A 317 5.16 -1.40 12.01
N ARG A 318 5.46 -2.19 10.98
CA ARG A 318 6.18 -1.69 9.80
C ARG A 318 5.31 -0.80 8.90
N ALA A 319 4.06 -1.19 8.68
CA ALA A 319 3.09 -0.40 7.90
C ALA A 319 2.31 0.57 8.82
N ASN A 320 3.04 1.40 9.58
CA ASN A 320 2.50 2.28 10.61
C ASN A 320 1.94 3.59 10.05
N GLU A 321 1.30 4.34 10.94
CA GLU A 321 0.66 5.62 10.66
C GLU A 321 1.61 6.67 10.08
N GLN A 322 2.88 6.69 10.50
CA GLN A 322 3.85 7.66 10.00
C GLN A 322 4.21 7.38 8.54
N LEU A 323 4.44 6.10 8.20
CA LEU A 323 4.68 5.68 6.83
C LEU A 323 3.48 5.99 5.94
N CYS A 324 2.26 5.62 6.41
CA CYS A 324 1.03 5.84 5.65
C CYS A 324 0.76 7.33 5.40
N TYR A 325 0.93 8.16 6.44
CA TYR A 325 0.74 9.61 6.33
C TYR A 325 1.77 10.26 5.41
N HIS A 326 3.04 9.89 5.56
CA HIS A 326 4.11 10.40 4.71
C HIS A 326 3.89 10.03 3.25
N ALA A 327 3.56 8.77 2.96
CA ALA A 327 3.23 8.33 1.61
C ALA A 327 2.02 9.10 1.03
N LEU A 328 1.00 9.36 1.86
CA LEU A 328 -0.16 10.15 1.46
C LEU A 328 0.23 11.60 1.12
N GLU A 329 1.08 12.24 1.94
CA GLU A 329 1.57 13.59 1.64
C GLU A 329 2.40 13.62 0.37
N VAL A 330 3.26 12.62 0.14
CA VAL A 330 4.02 12.50 -1.11
C VAL A 330 3.08 12.40 -2.31
N MET A 331 1.99 11.63 -2.25
CA MET A 331 1.01 11.56 -3.35
C MET A 331 0.39 12.92 -3.65
N HIS A 332 -0.05 13.66 -2.63
CA HIS A 332 -0.62 14.99 -2.80
C HIS A 332 0.40 16.03 -3.27
N SER A 333 1.65 15.91 -2.87
CA SER A 333 2.70 16.89 -3.13
C SER A 333 2.96 17.13 -4.62
N PHE A 334 2.74 16.14 -5.47
CA PHE A 334 2.89 16.29 -6.93
C PHE A 334 1.86 17.26 -7.52
N GLU A 335 0.60 17.15 -7.10
CA GLU A 335 -0.46 18.07 -7.53
C GLU A 335 -0.22 19.46 -6.95
N MET A 336 0.11 19.57 -5.66
CA MET A 336 0.45 20.85 -5.01
C MET A 336 1.65 21.54 -5.69
N SER A 337 2.66 20.77 -6.09
CA SER A 337 3.81 21.29 -6.84
C SER A 337 3.39 21.77 -8.24
N SER A 338 2.61 20.97 -8.95
CA SER A 338 2.08 21.31 -10.28
C SER A 338 1.27 22.61 -10.26
N ASP A 339 0.35 22.75 -9.29
CA ASP A 339 -0.54 23.89 -9.18
C ASP A 339 0.19 25.18 -8.79
N SER A 340 1.19 25.07 -7.89
CA SER A 340 1.98 26.22 -7.46
C SER A 340 3.12 26.57 -8.40
N GLY A 341 3.53 25.66 -9.31
CA GLY A 341 4.72 25.79 -10.15
C GLY A 341 6.03 25.82 -9.37
N ARG A 342 6.05 25.28 -8.15
CA ARG A 342 7.20 25.29 -7.23
C ARG A 342 7.50 23.90 -6.69
N VAL A 343 8.73 23.74 -6.20
CA VAL A 343 9.11 22.58 -5.40
C VAL A 343 8.26 22.56 -4.13
N TYR A 344 7.72 21.40 -3.77
CA TYR A 344 7.00 21.19 -2.52
C TYR A 344 7.93 20.53 -1.50
N GLU A 345 8.12 21.17 -0.35
CA GLU A 345 8.85 20.62 0.79
C GLU A 345 7.88 19.82 1.64
N LEU A 346 8.16 18.52 1.87
CA LEU A 346 7.32 17.65 2.69
C LEU A 346 7.33 18.13 4.13
N LYS A 347 6.15 18.22 4.77
CA LYS A 347 5.99 18.59 6.18
C LYS A 347 6.09 17.39 7.10
N SER A 348 5.75 16.22 6.60
CA SER A 348 5.89 14.96 7.32
C SER A 348 7.24 14.31 7.05
N THR A 349 7.59 13.38 7.92
CA THR A 349 8.69 12.45 7.74
C THR A 349 8.31 11.12 8.38
N CYS A 350 9.05 10.07 8.07
CA CYS A 350 8.91 8.78 8.73
C CYS A 350 10.28 8.12 8.87
N GLU A 351 10.37 7.19 9.81
CA GLU A 351 11.49 6.27 9.83
C GLU A 351 11.36 5.26 8.69
N ARG A 352 12.48 4.89 8.09
CA ARG A 352 12.52 3.77 7.15
C ARG A 352 12.05 2.51 7.89
N PRO A 353 11.01 1.80 7.44
CA PRO A 353 10.51 0.62 8.15
C PRO A 353 11.62 -0.39 8.45
N ALA A 354 11.60 -1.04 9.60
CA ALA A 354 12.54 -2.11 9.91
C ALA A 354 12.45 -3.24 8.88
N PRO A 355 13.56 -3.84 8.45
CA PRO A 355 13.52 -4.96 7.51
C PRO A 355 12.83 -6.18 8.14
N MET A 356 12.31 -7.07 7.33
CA MET A 356 11.84 -8.39 7.75
C MET A 356 13.05 -9.29 8.04
N LYS A 357 12.92 -10.23 8.97
CA LYS A 357 13.91 -11.28 9.15
C LYS A 357 13.96 -12.23 7.96
N GLN A 358 15.16 -12.65 7.58
CA GLN A 358 15.38 -13.55 6.45
C GLN A 358 14.92 -14.99 6.75
N VAL A 359 15.15 -15.45 7.96
CA VAL A 359 14.89 -16.84 8.38
C VAL A 359 13.56 -16.87 9.13
N LEU A 360 12.47 -16.82 8.40
CA LEU A 360 11.12 -17.04 8.91
C LEU A 360 10.49 -18.22 8.17
N GLU A 361 9.76 -19.05 8.88
CA GLU A 361 8.88 -20.02 8.25
C GLU A 361 7.60 -19.33 7.74
N LYS A 362 6.97 -19.92 6.73
CA LYS A 362 5.68 -19.43 6.24
C LYS A 362 4.66 -19.37 7.38
N GLY A 363 4.06 -18.20 7.55
CA GLY A 363 3.08 -17.90 8.62
C GLY A 363 3.69 -17.31 9.89
N GLU A 364 5.01 -17.18 9.99
CA GLU A 364 5.69 -16.53 11.11
C GLU A 364 6.00 -15.07 10.83
N ILE A 365 5.89 -14.24 11.85
CA ILE A 365 6.22 -12.81 11.86
C ILE A 365 7.17 -12.55 13.04
N ASP A 366 8.23 -11.80 12.79
CA ASP A 366 9.16 -11.34 13.80
C ASP A 366 8.69 -10.09 14.58
#